data_88bed62ecaa24a58f88687715ca00718
#
_entry.id   88bed62ecaa24a58f88687715ca00718
#
_cell.length_a   1.000
_cell.length_b   1.000
_cell.length_c   1.000
_cell.angle_alpha   90.00
_cell.angle_beta   90.00
_cell.angle_gamma   90.00
#
_symmetry.space_group_name_H-M   'P 1'
#
loop_
_entity.id
_entity.type
_entity.pdbx_description
1 polymer ?
#
loop_
_entity_poly.entity_id
_entity_poly.type
_entity_poly.pdbx_seq_one_letter_code
_entity_poly.pdbx_strand_id
1 'polypeptide(L)'
;IIIKESSREMMPSHIGLSNFSIFFILPFYSKKASSPTKMGEIMNLGVPIICNSGVGDVDEVMKKSMPELLVKEFNNKEYESVIDIMLNDFKPNRKIIRQTSNNYYSLNNGVRKYLDIYNQILN
;
A
#
# COMPACT_ATOMS: atom_id res chain seq x y z
N ILE A 1 15.53 8.36 -15.54
CA ILE A 1 14.13 7.89 -15.44
C ILE A 1 13.87 7.02 -16.66
N ILE A 2 13.36 5.82 -16.45
CA ILE A 2 12.95 4.89 -17.51
C ILE A 2 11.43 4.80 -17.46
N ILE A 3 10.78 5.11 -18.57
CA ILE A 3 9.33 4.95 -18.73
C ILE A 3 9.13 3.81 -19.74
N LYS A 4 8.40 2.78 -19.30
CA LYS A 4 8.17 1.58 -20.11
C LYS A 4 6.73 1.11 -19.97
N GLU A 5 6.11 0.78 -21.08
CA GLU A 5 4.83 0.08 -21.08
C GLU A 5 5.01 -1.36 -20.58
N SER A 6 3.98 -1.86 -19.92
CA SER A 6 3.95 -3.23 -19.42
C SER A 6 2.56 -3.82 -19.61
N SER A 7 2.50 -5.06 -20.07
CA SER A 7 1.24 -5.80 -20.06
C SER A 7 0.83 -6.15 -18.63
N ARG A 8 -0.45 -6.43 -18.41
CA ARG A 8 -0.98 -6.79 -17.09
C ARG A 8 -0.29 -8.04 -16.52
N GLU A 9 0.03 -9.01 -17.35
CA GLU A 9 0.70 -10.26 -16.97
C GLU A 9 2.13 -10.03 -16.50
N MET A 10 2.82 -9.05 -17.09
CA MET A 10 4.22 -8.72 -16.76
C MET A 10 4.34 -7.76 -15.58
N MET A 11 3.25 -7.06 -15.21
CA MET A 11 3.27 -6.07 -14.15
C MET A 11 3.79 -6.61 -12.80
N PRO A 12 3.36 -7.79 -12.31
CA PRO A 12 3.88 -8.35 -11.06
C PRO A 12 5.39 -8.57 -11.11
N SER A 13 5.93 -9.02 -12.23
CA SER A 13 7.37 -9.23 -12.41
C SER A 13 8.13 -7.91 -12.34
N HIS A 14 7.63 -6.87 -13.02
CA HIS A 14 8.26 -5.55 -12.99
C HIS A 14 8.22 -4.91 -11.59
N ILE A 15 7.08 -4.98 -10.89
CA ILE A 15 6.96 -4.48 -9.52
C ILE A 15 7.88 -5.28 -8.59
N GLY A 16 7.94 -6.60 -8.74
CA GLY A 16 8.75 -7.47 -7.90
C GLY A 16 10.27 -7.23 -7.98
N LEU A 17 10.74 -6.60 -9.05
CA LEU A 17 12.13 -6.16 -9.21
C LEU A 17 12.45 -4.87 -8.45
N SER A 18 11.42 -4.15 -7.98
CA SER A 18 11.62 -2.87 -7.29
C SER A 18 12.09 -3.07 -5.86
N ASN A 19 13.00 -2.23 -5.42
CA ASN A 19 13.39 -2.14 -4.01
C ASN A 19 12.36 -1.39 -3.19
N PHE A 20 11.75 -0.35 -3.77
CA PHE A 20 10.67 0.46 -3.22
C PHE A 20 9.67 0.82 -4.31
N SER A 21 8.44 1.08 -3.89
CA SER A 21 7.41 1.70 -4.72
C SER A 21 7.00 3.03 -4.10
N ILE A 22 6.69 4.02 -4.92
CA ILE A 22 6.28 5.35 -4.46
C ILE A 22 5.00 5.73 -5.17
N PHE A 23 4.01 6.18 -4.42
CA PHE A 23 2.85 6.86 -4.95
C PHE A 23 2.29 7.88 -3.95
N PHE A 24 1.73 8.97 -4.47
CA PHE A 24 1.05 9.98 -3.68
C PHE A 24 -0.34 10.23 -4.23
N ILE A 25 -1.30 10.37 -3.35
CA ILE A 25 -2.70 10.69 -3.66
C ILE A 25 -3.09 11.93 -2.85
N LEU A 26 -3.54 12.99 -3.52
CA LEU A 26 -4.02 14.18 -2.82
C LEU A 26 -5.20 13.82 -1.91
N PRO A 27 -5.14 14.13 -0.60
CA PRO A 27 -6.11 13.67 0.39
C PRO A 27 -7.38 14.53 0.38
N PHE A 28 -8.07 14.60 -0.77
CA PHE A 28 -9.37 15.24 -0.85
C PHE A 28 -10.44 14.45 -0.08
N TYR A 29 -11.55 15.10 0.24
CA TYR A 29 -12.66 14.48 0.96
C TYR A 29 -13.10 13.14 0.36
N SER A 30 -13.23 13.07 -0.97
CA SER A 30 -13.60 11.85 -1.70
C SER A 30 -12.58 10.70 -1.55
N LYS A 31 -11.34 11.00 -1.20
CA LYS A 31 -10.29 9.99 -1.02
C LYS A 31 -10.26 9.37 0.38
N LYS A 32 -11.01 9.93 1.33
CA LYS A 32 -11.17 9.35 2.67
C LYS A 32 -11.88 7.99 2.64
N ALA A 33 -12.71 7.73 1.63
CA ALA A 33 -13.40 6.46 1.43
C ALA A 33 -12.74 5.56 0.37
N SER A 34 -11.51 5.87 -0.06
CA SER A 34 -10.77 5.10 -1.08
C SER A 34 -9.80 4.14 -0.43
N SER A 35 -9.67 2.95 -0.99
CA SER A 35 -8.55 2.04 -0.70
C SER A 35 -7.73 1.85 -1.96
N PRO A 36 -6.42 2.20 -1.97
CA PRO A 36 -5.60 2.08 -3.17
C PRO A 36 -5.31 0.60 -3.50
N THR A 37 -6.01 0.05 -4.47
CA THR A 37 -5.86 -1.37 -4.87
C THR A 37 -4.43 -1.73 -5.27
N LYS A 38 -3.71 -0.81 -5.93
CA LYS A 38 -2.29 -0.99 -6.26
C LYS A 38 -1.39 -1.18 -5.04
N MET A 39 -1.77 -0.59 -3.90
CA MET A 39 -1.06 -0.81 -2.64
C MET A 39 -1.08 -2.29 -2.24
N GLY A 40 -2.24 -2.94 -2.36
CA GLY A 40 -2.38 -4.37 -2.10
C GLY A 40 -1.54 -5.22 -3.05
N GLU A 41 -1.53 -4.91 -4.34
CA GLU A 41 -0.72 -5.61 -5.34
C GLU A 41 0.79 -5.52 -5.03
N ILE A 42 1.29 -4.32 -4.73
CA ILE A 42 2.70 -4.06 -4.41
C ILE A 42 3.10 -4.78 -3.11
N MET A 43 2.29 -4.62 -2.05
CA MET A 43 2.56 -5.24 -0.75
C MET A 43 2.50 -6.77 -0.82
N ASN A 44 1.65 -7.35 -1.65
CA ASN A 44 1.57 -8.79 -1.84
C ASN A 44 2.87 -9.38 -2.44
N LEU A 45 3.60 -8.59 -3.19
CA LEU A 45 4.96 -8.93 -3.68
C LEU A 45 6.04 -8.69 -2.61
N GLY A 46 5.68 -8.11 -1.47
CA GLY A 46 6.60 -7.78 -0.38
C GLY A 46 7.48 -6.56 -0.68
N VAL A 47 7.05 -5.70 -1.60
CA VAL A 47 7.76 -4.46 -1.94
C VAL A 47 7.33 -3.36 -0.96
N PRO A 48 8.28 -2.68 -0.29
CA PRO A 48 7.95 -1.55 0.57
C PRO A 48 7.43 -0.36 -0.22
N ILE A 49 6.56 0.43 0.42
CA ILE A 49 5.86 1.54 -0.21
C ILE A 49 6.12 2.84 0.55
N ILE A 50 6.43 3.89 -0.17
CA ILE A 50 6.37 5.27 0.31
C ILE A 50 5.07 5.88 -0.20
N CYS A 51 4.21 6.33 0.69
CA CYS A 51 2.94 6.95 0.35
C CYS A 51 2.55 8.02 1.38
N ASN A 52 1.49 8.76 1.12
CA ASN A 52 1.02 9.79 2.04
C ASN A 52 -0.18 9.37 2.88
N SER A 53 -0.30 9.98 4.03
CA SER A 53 -1.42 9.90 4.96
C SER A 53 -2.70 10.54 4.40
N GLY A 54 -3.84 10.26 5.05
CA GLY A 54 -5.12 10.91 4.79
C GLY A 54 -5.93 10.31 3.63
N VAL A 55 -5.59 9.11 3.18
CA VAL A 55 -6.28 8.39 2.10
C VAL A 55 -6.83 7.07 2.63
N GLY A 56 -8.13 6.99 2.79
CA GLY A 56 -8.85 5.77 3.18
C GLY A 56 -8.22 5.02 4.35
N ASP A 57 -7.86 3.78 4.12
CA ASP A 57 -7.25 2.84 5.08
C ASP A 57 -5.71 2.84 5.06
N VAL A 58 -5.08 3.69 4.26
CA VAL A 58 -3.61 3.74 4.09
C VAL A 58 -2.87 3.87 5.42
N ASP A 59 -3.31 4.80 6.28
CA ASP A 59 -2.67 5.04 7.58
C ASP A 59 -2.67 3.78 8.47
N GLU A 60 -3.79 3.06 8.49
CA GLU A 60 -3.92 1.83 9.28
C GLU A 60 -3.04 0.71 8.74
N VAL A 61 -3.00 0.54 7.43
CA VAL A 61 -2.18 -0.46 6.75
C VAL A 61 -0.69 -0.18 6.95
N MET A 62 -0.27 1.08 6.76
CA MET A 62 1.13 1.50 6.94
C MET A 62 1.58 1.34 8.39
N LYS A 63 0.75 1.70 9.37
CA LYS A 63 1.06 1.53 10.80
C LYS A 63 1.39 0.08 11.17
N LYS A 64 0.82 -0.90 10.48
CA LYS A 64 1.03 -2.33 10.74
C LYS A 64 2.20 -2.95 9.98
N SER A 65 2.76 -2.25 9.01
CA SER A 65 3.80 -2.82 8.14
C SER A 65 5.06 -1.98 8.02
N MET A 66 4.94 -0.68 7.81
CA MET A 66 6.07 0.22 7.50
C MET A 66 5.72 1.69 7.83
N PRO A 67 5.41 2.00 9.11
CA PRO A 67 4.95 3.33 9.51
C PRO A 67 5.98 4.45 9.25
N GLU A 68 7.26 4.10 9.20
CA GLU A 68 8.37 5.03 8.94
C GLU A 68 8.39 5.56 7.50
N LEU A 69 7.73 4.88 6.56
CA LEU A 69 7.65 5.27 5.16
C LEU A 69 6.37 6.06 4.82
N LEU A 70 5.58 6.43 5.83
CA LEU A 70 4.37 7.21 5.67
C LEU A 70 4.67 8.70 5.74
N VAL A 71 4.48 9.41 4.64
CA VAL A 71 4.58 10.88 4.57
C VAL A 71 3.30 11.49 5.16
N LYS A 72 3.41 12.19 6.27
CA LYS A 72 2.25 12.76 6.98
C LYS A 72 1.82 14.10 6.38
N GLU A 73 2.77 14.90 5.94
CA GLU A 73 2.55 16.22 5.36
C GLU A 73 3.35 16.41 4.08
N PHE A 74 2.77 17.11 3.10
CA PHE A 74 3.47 17.42 1.86
C PHE A 74 4.41 18.62 2.04
N ASN A 75 5.55 18.39 2.68
CA ASN A 75 6.59 19.38 2.86
C ASN A 75 7.99 18.75 2.76
N ASN A 76 9.01 19.58 2.49
CA ASN A 76 10.36 19.10 2.28
C ASN A 76 10.94 18.36 3.49
N LYS A 77 10.61 18.78 4.70
CA LYS A 77 11.10 18.16 5.94
C LYS A 77 10.62 16.69 6.06
N GLU A 78 9.35 16.44 5.76
CA GLU A 78 8.78 15.09 5.76
C GLU A 78 9.41 14.24 4.66
N TYR A 79 9.59 14.79 3.45
CA TYR A 79 10.22 14.07 2.35
C TYR A 79 11.67 13.71 2.68
N GLU A 80 12.46 14.65 3.16
CA GLU A 80 13.85 14.42 3.57
C GLU A 80 13.94 13.35 4.65
N SER A 81 13.08 13.42 5.66
CA SER A 81 13.02 12.41 6.73
C SER A 81 12.75 11.01 6.22
N VAL A 82 11.73 10.85 5.35
CA VAL A 82 11.38 9.53 4.79
C VAL A 82 12.48 9.01 3.85
N ILE A 83 13.10 9.89 3.07
CA ILE A 83 14.22 9.53 2.19
C ILE A 83 15.42 9.09 3.00
N ASP A 84 15.74 9.80 4.07
CA ASP A 84 16.86 9.45 4.95
C ASP A 84 16.67 8.08 5.59
N ILE A 85 15.49 7.81 6.13
CA ILE A 85 15.11 6.48 6.64
C ILE A 85 15.23 5.42 5.55
N MET A 86 14.69 5.69 4.36
CA MET A 86 14.73 4.75 3.24
C MET A 86 16.16 4.37 2.85
N LEU A 87 17.07 5.34 2.86
CA LEU A 87 18.44 5.14 2.39
C LEU A 87 19.36 4.51 3.44
N ASN A 88 19.15 4.85 4.72
CA ASN A 88 20.12 4.54 5.76
C ASN A 88 19.63 3.48 6.76
N ASP A 89 18.35 3.52 7.15
CA ASP A 89 17.88 2.77 8.31
C ASP A 89 16.85 1.69 7.99
N PHE A 90 16.13 1.82 6.86
CA PHE A 90 15.00 0.94 6.58
C PHE A 90 15.43 -0.46 6.13
N LYS A 91 15.06 -1.45 6.94
CA LYS A 91 15.23 -2.88 6.60
C LYS A 91 13.85 -3.50 6.37
N PRO A 92 13.45 -3.74 5.11
CA PRO A 92 12.12 -4.22 4.81
C PRO A 92 11.87 -5.61 5.38
N ASN A 93 10.86 -5.75 6.21
CA ASN A 93 10.34 -7.04 6.61
C ASN A 93 9.28 -7.50 5.60
N ARG A 94 9.73 -8.09 4.50
CA ARG A 94 8.86 -8.53 3.39
C ARG A 94 7.77 -9.51 3.85
N LYS A 95 7.99 -10.27 4.92
CA LYS A 95 6.99 -11.19 5.48
C LYS A 95 5.84 -10.42 6.13
N ILE A 96 6.15 -9.42 6.95
CA ILE A 96 5.14 -8.56 7.57
C ILE A 96 4.34 -7.80 6.51
N ILE A 97 5.02 -7.23 5.50
CA ILE A 97 4.38 -6.51 4.40
C ILE A 97 3.34 -7.42 3.71
N ARG A 98 3.72 -8.65 3.34
CA ARG A 98 2.81 -9.62 2.70
C ARG A 98 1.67 -10.05 3.62
N GLN A 99 1.94 -10.29 4.89
CA GLN A 99 0.89 -10.66 5.86
C GLN A 99 -0.13 -9.54 6.01
N THR A 100 0.32 -8.29 6.11
CA THR A 100 -0.56 -7.13 6.17
C THR A 100 -1.39 -7.02 4.89
N SER A 101 -0.77 -7.16 3.71
CA SER A 101 -1.49 -7.19 2.44
C SER A 101 -2.59 -8.26 2.43
N ASN A 102 -2.29 -9.48 2.86
CA ASN A 102 -3.27 -10.56 2.90
C ASN A 102 -4.45 -10.26 3.84
N ASN A 103 -4.21 -9.59 4.95
CA ASN A 103 -5.27 -9.23 5.90
C ASN A 103 -6.25 -8.17 5.34
N TYR A 104 -5.72 -7.20 4.57
CA TYR A 104 -6.52 -6.07 4.06
C TYR A 104 -7.04 -6.27 2.63
N TYR A 105 -6.27 -6.94 1.77
CA TYR A 105 -6.50 -7.01 0.32
C TYR A 105 -6.76 -8.42 -0.21
N SER A 106 -6.89 -9.43 0.67
CA SER A 106 -7.21 -10.80 0.22
C SER A 106 -8.59 -10.87 -0.41
N LEU A 107 -8.67 -11.36 -1.64
CA LEU A 107 -9.92 -11.62 -2.34
C LEU A 107 -10.82 -12.55 -1.54
N ASN A 108 -10.27 -13.64 -1.00
CA ASN A 108 -11.03 -14.62 -0.20
C ASN A 108 -11.67 -13.99 1.04
N ASN A 109 -10.92 -13.11 1.74
CA ASN A 109 -11.45 -12.38 2.89
C ASN A 109 -12.54 -11.38 2.46
N GLY A 110 -12.36 -10.72 1.33
CA GLY A 110 -13.37 -9.83 0.75
C GLY A 110 -14.65 -10.58 0.42
N VAL A 111 -14.56 -11.66 -0.34
CA VAL A 111 -15.70 -12.50 -0.72
C VAL A 111 -16.46 -13.00 0.51
N ARG A 112 -15.75 -13.50 1.53
CA ARG A 112 -16.39 -13.96 2.76
C ARG A 112 -17.17 -12.85 3.47
N LYS A 113 -16.60 -11.66 3.61
CA LYS A 113 -17.30 -10.50 4.21
C LYS A 113 -18.58 -10.14 3.45
N TYR A 114 -18.54 -10.16 2.13
CA TYR A 114 -19.74 -9.93 1.33
C TYR A 114 -20.79 -11.03 1.53
N LEU A 115 -20.40 -12.30 1.53
CA LEU A 115 -21.32 -13.42 1.78
C LEU A 115 -21.96 -13.33 3.16
N ASP A 116 -21.21 -12.97 4.19
CA ASP A 116 -21.72 -12.80 5.55
C ASP A 116 -22.81 -11.70 5.60
N ILE A 117 -22.59 -10.57 4.91
CA ILE A 117 -23.58 -9.49 4.81
C ILE A 117 -24.84 -9.97 4.05
N TYR A 118 -24.68 -10.63 2.91
CA TYR A 118 -25.83 -11.14 2.16
C TYR A 118 -26.64 -12.13 2.97
N ASN A 119 -26.00 -13.03 3.70
CA ASN A 119 -26.70 -13.98 4.57
C ASN A 119 -27.47 -13.29 5.70
N GLN A 120 -26.97 -12.17 6.25
CA GLN A 120 -27.67 -11.39 7.26
C GLN A 120 -28.90 -10.65 6.70
N ILE A 121 -28.86 -10.24 5.43
CA ILE A 121 -29.98 -9.52 4.79
C ILE A 121 -31.08 -10.48 4.32
N LEU A 122 -30.71 -11.71 3.93
CA LEU A 122 -31.63 -12.69 3.34
C LEU A 122 -32.32 -13.60 4.39
N ASN A 123 -31.82 -13.59 5.64
CA ASN A 123 -32.45 -14.28 6.77
C ASN A 123 -33.21 -13.29 7.67
#